data_931dfbd0b39e9d0110ddc7547ef9af97
#
_entry.id   931dfbd0b39e9d0110ddc7547ef9af97
#
_cell.length_a   1.000
_cell.length_b   1.000
_cell.length_c   1.000
_cell.angle_alpha   90.00
_cell.angle_beta   90.00
_cell.angle_gamma   90.00
#
_symmetry.space_group_name_H-M   'P 1'
#
loop_
_entity.id
_entity.type
_entity.pdbx_description
1 polymer ?
#
loop_
_entity_poly.entity_id
_entity_poly.type
_entity_poly.pdbx_seq_one_letter_code
_entity_poly.pdbx_strand_id
1 'polypeptide(L)'
;MSHFRLKPGSKLHTSSAVQGEALEAIRGTGLPGIIVMPCGSGKTSVFVQAAVEAGRKVLFLCFEKQGVVQVAQTIREHTTVQDNQLCVYTSDIKKQPNTLFCFMVTTYGMFASTTGSRSEVTKRVRNFVTTTTWDLVVLDEVHHAAAVTYKPLVELLVCNSRRTLGFTGTLCRNELMGQNIGLNRDEFMEQQFGFIGEVLYSRKCAELEDDGLIAKVRCMQVLTPLTEHFAAAHAEAKGSCKQYVQSLHPNKLIAVWLLVRMHRALGELGMVFVNHLLHAKVVQGMLGPRWEILSGGNAHGTEGVHTAEANAAIVQRFNAGLLEGIVSTPVGESALDVHNPRFRYAIVVDAHGGPTAASQKLGRLSRTPRLPRGAGESDEAYRLRLCDVQKEAAYYEVVTPDTEEETAARARHEQFEYEGYTFTTRSHDEVVACAARGGWLAAQAPHSDQVKQLQLLAEALSYQHMGTLEGAANAQAKATLAPHRSAIRNAKAKAAGTANSIFKKRHLQTARTLSKQTADRKASARDAKHQALRDSPLPPEATDVLRGLDLPVELLQRAGIELPDAQEMEHEDSS
;
A
#
# COMPACT_ATOMS: atom_id res chain seq x y z
N MET A 1 -38.11 17.47 13.72
CA MET A 1 -36.64 17.30 13.68
C MET A 1 -36.32 16.27 12.63
N SER A 2 -35.67 16.64 11.52
CA SER A 2 -35.32 15.68 10.47
C SER A 2 -34.20 14.78 10.96
N HIS A 3 -34.53 13.59 11.39
CA HIS A 3 -33.54 12.55 11.63
C HIS A 3 -33.12 12.00 10.25
N PHE A 4 -31.82 11.95 9.99
CA PHE A 4 -31.30 11.21 8.84
C PHE A 4 -31.68 9.74 9.01
N ARG A 5 -31.89 9.08 7.86
CA ARG A 5 -32.28 7.65 7.84
C ARG A 5 -31.52 6.98 6.70
N LEU A 6 -31.41 5.68 6.79
CA LEU A 6 -31.04 4.89 5.64
C LEU A 6 -32.17 4.96 4.60
N LYS A 7 -31.82 5.03 3.34
CA LYS A 7 -32.81 4.99 2.24
C LYS A 7 -33.55 3.66 2.26
N PRO A 8 -34.84 3.63 1.92
CA PRO A 8 -35.53 2.37 1.68
C PRO A 8 -34.78 1.53 0.63
N GLY A 9 -34.61 0.25 0.87
CA GLY A 9 -33.84 -0.66 0.01
C GLY A 9 -32.33 -0.48 0.04
N SER A 10 -31.80 0.33 0.95
CA SER A 10 -30.35 0.42 1.18
C SER A 10 -29.77 -0.93 1.55
N LYS A 11 -28.67 -1.34 0.91
CA LYS A 11 -27.92 -2.54 1.25
C LYS A 11 -27.37 -2.52 2.70
N LEU A 12 -27.33 -1.34 3.34
CA LEU A 12 -26.92 -1.22 4.73
C LEU A 12 -27.98 -1.74 5.72
N HIS A 13 -29.23 -1.92 5.30
CA HIS A 13 -30.26 -2.56 6.12
C HIS A 13 -30.04 -4.06 6.31
N THR A 14 -29.31 -4.69 5.38
CA THR A 14 -28.93 -6.11 5.45
C THR A 14 -27.49 -6.24 5.92
N SER A 15 -27.23 -5.78 7.15
CA SER A 15 -25.91 -5.96 7.75
C SER A 15 -25.64 -7.46 7.98
N SER A 16 -24.40 -7.90 7.74
CA SER A 16 -23.96 -9.22 8.20
C SER A 16 -24.05 -9.30 9.72
N ALA A 17 -24.08 -10.51 10.29
CA ALA A 17 -24.10 -10.70 11.74
C ALA A 17 -23.02 -9.85 12.44
N VAL A 18 -21.79 -9.87 11.93
CA VAL A 18 -20.65 -9.09 12.43
C VAL A 18 -20.90 -7.57 12.43
N GLN A 19 -21.55 -7.05 11.38
CA GLN A 19 -21.90 -5.63 11.33
C GLN A 19 -23.02 -5.30 12.33
N GLY A 20 -23.97 -6.21 12.49
CA GLY A 20 -25.04 -6.11 13.48
C GLY A 20 -24.50 -6.09 14.90
N GLU A 21 -23.64 -7.06 15.25
CA GLU A 21 -22.97 -7.15 16.56
C GLU A 21 -22.17 -5.88 16.88
N ALA A 22 -21.40 -5.38 15.91
CA ALA A 22 -20.63 -4.14 16.07
C ALA A 22 -21.55 -2.93 16.33
N LEU A 23 -22.69 -2.83 15.63
CA LEU A 23 -23.68 -1.78 15.85
C LEU A 23 -24.36 -1.91 17.21
N GLU A 24 -24.68 -3.12 17.65
CA GLU A 24 -25.24 -3.37 18.98
C GLU A 24 -24.26 -2.99 20.08
N ALA A 25 -22.97 -3.33 19.95
CA ALA A 25 -21.93 -2.91 20.87
C ALA A 25 -21.82 -1.37 20.93
N ILE A 26 -21.90 -0.70 19.78
CA ILE A 26 -21.93 0.77 19.72
C ILE A 26 -23.17 1.32 20.44
N ARG A 27 -24.35 0.78 20.21
CA ARG A 27 -25.60 1.25 20.82
C ARG A 27 -25.67 0.97 22.33
N GLY A 28 -25.23 -0.23 22.73
CA GLY A 28 -25.38 -0.71 24.11
C GLY A 28 -24.58 0.09 25.12
N THR A 29 -23.40 0.59 24.76
CA THR A 29 -22.55 1.34 25.69
C THR A 29 -22.85 2.84 25.69
N GLY A 30 -23.22 3.43 24.55
CA GLY A 30 -23.33 4.88 24.42
C GLY A 30 -21.97 5.63 24.57
N LEU A 31 -20.91 4.93 24.96
CA LEU A 31 -19.60 5.49 25.28
C LEU A 31 -18.73 5.66 24.03
N PRO A 32 -17.73 6.54 24.06
CA PRO A 32 -16.67 6.57 23.05
C PRO A 32 -15.88 5.25 23.10
N GLY A 33 -15.29 4.86 21.98
CA GLY A 33 -14.48 3.64 21.95
C GLY A 33 -14.07 3.20 20.56
N ILE A 34 -13.48 2.02 20.49
CA ILE A 34 -12.82 1.48 19.31
C ILE A 34 -13.52 0.21 18.83
N ILE A 35 -13.68 0.11 17.52
CA ILE A 35 -14.25 -1.04 16.83
C ILE A 35 -13.15 -1.67 15.97
N VAL A 36 -12.81 -2.91 16.27
CA VAL A 36 -11.80 -3.68 15.53
C VAL A 36 -12.49 -4.68 14.64
N MET A 37 -12.42 -4.44 13.34
CA MET A 37 -13.02 -5.31 12.33
C MET A 37 -12.04 -5.51 11.18
N PRO A 38 -11.79 -6.74 10.73
CA PRO A 38 -10.88 -7.02 9.62
C PRO A 38 -11.20 -6.21 8.36
N CYS A 39 -10.20 -6.07 7.49
CA CYS A 39 -10.39 -5.48 6.17
C CYS A 39 -11.42 -6.31 5.38
N GLY A 40 -12.34 -5.63 4.68
CA GLY A 40 -13.40 -6.33 3.91
C GLY A 40 -14.66 -6.68 4.70
N SER A 41 -14.67 -6.65 6.04
CA SER A 41 -15.85 -6.93 6.89
C SER A 41 -16.96 -5.88 6.80
N GLY A 42 -16.71 -4.72 6.17
CA GLY A 42 -17.71 -3.67 5.96
C GLY A 42 -17.73 -2.59 7.03
N LYS A 43 -16.60 -2.23 7.63
CA LYS A 43 -16.43 -1.11 8.58
C LYS A 43 -17.18 0.15 8.15
N THR A 44 -17.04 0.56 6.88
CA THR A 44 -17.70 1.75 6.32
C THR A 44 -19.22 1.70 6.49
N SER A 45 -19.83 0.53 6.33
CA SER A 45 -21.26 0.35 6.55
C SER A 45 -21.65 0.59 8.01
N VAL A 46 -20.86 0.06 8.95
CA VAL A 46 -21.11 0.20 10.39
C VAL A 46 -21.00 1.67 10.81
N PHE A 47 -19.92 2.36 10.45
CA PHE A 47 -19.77 3.74 10.91
C PHE A 47 -20.72 4.74 10.21
N VAL A 48 -21.15 4.48 8.96
CA VAL A 48 -22.19 5.31 8.34
C VAL A 48 -23.54 5.10 9.02
N GLN A 49 -23.89 3.86 9.42
CA GLN A 49 -25.10 3.60 10.18
C GLN A 49 -25.06 4.28 11.56
N ALA A 50 -23.95 4.11 12.29
CA ALA A 50 -23.75 4.78 13.57
C ALA A 50 -23.85 6.32 13.45
N ALA A 51 -23.33 6.88 12.36
CA ALA A 51 -23.41 8.31 12.10
C ALA A 51 -24.84 8.81 11.84
N VAL A 52 -25.64 8.03 11.11
CA VAL A 52 -27.06 8.35 10.88
C VAL A 52 -27.86 8.37 12.18
N GLU A 53 -27.52 7.50 13.12
CA GLU A 53 -28.16 7.37 14.43
C GLU A 53 -27.69 8.43 15.44
N ALA A 54 -26.43 8.87 15.35
CA ALA A 54 -25.80 9.69 16.39
C ALA A 54 -26.30 11.13 16.46
N GLY A 55 -26.75 11.74 15.36
CA GLY A 55 -27.21 13.11 15.40
C GLY A 55 -27.01 13.93 14.14
N ARG A 56 -26.84 15.26 14.31
CA ARG A 56 -26.88 16.22 13.22
C ARG A 56 -25.51 16.68 12.74
N LYS A 57 -24.47 16.60 13.58
CA LYS A 57 -23.13 17.06 13.25
C LYS A 57 -22.14 15.92 13.43
N VAL A 58 -21.76 15.32 12.29
CA VAL A 58 -20.83 14.17 12.26
C VAL A 58 -19.58 14.53 11.46
N LEU A 59 -18.43 14.27 12.05
CA LEU A 59 -17.14 14.41 11.39
C LEU A 59 -16.54 13.02 11.13
N PHE A 60 -16.14 12.78 9.88
CA PHE A 60 -15.37 11.60 9.49
C PHE A 60 -13.94 12.03 9.17
N LEU A 61 -12.98 11.42 9.86
CA LEU A 61 -11.56 11.53 9.56
C LEU A 61 -11.06 10.24 8.94
N CYS A 62 -10.68 10.28 7.66
CA CYS A 62 -10.08 9.17 6.95
C CYS A 62 -8.56 9.36 6.86
N PHE A 63 -7.82 8.28 6.76
CA PHE A 63 -6.37 8.37 6.56
C PHE A 63 -6.03 8.83 5.14
N GLU A 64 -6.69 8.28 4.14
CA GLU A 64 -6.45 8.54 2.73
C GLU A 64 -7.61 9.28 2.06
N LYS A 65 -7.31 10.02 0.98
CA LYS A 65 -8.32 10.73 0.18
C LYS A 65 -9.36 9.78 -0.42
N GLN A 66 -8.96 8.58 -0.79
CA GLN A 66 -9.86 7.59 -1.35
C GLN A 66 -10.89 7.11 -0.33
N GLY A 67 -10.50 6.95 0.94
CA GLY A 67 -11.42 6.70 2.03
C GLY A 67 -12.47 7.81 2.13
N VAL A 68 -12.07 9.08 1.98
CA VAL A 68 -12.99 10.22 1.95
C VAL A 68 -14.01 10.10 0.81
N VAL A 69 -13.56 9.75 -0.39
CA VAL A 69 -14.45 9.57 -1.55
C VAL A 69 -15.41 8.41 -1.32
N GLN A 70 -14.93 7.28 -0.82
CA GLN A 70 -15.73 6.10 -0.54
C GLN A 70 -16.80 6.37 0.53
N VAL A 71 -16.43 7.02 1.63
CA VAL A 71 -17.38 7.40 2.69
C VAL A 71 -18.43 8.36 2.17
N ALA A 72 -18.02 9.39 1.43
CA ALA A 72 -18.94 10.36 0.86
C ALA A 72 -19.92 9.71 -0.14
N GLN A 73 -19.44 8.78 -0.95
CA GLN A 73 -20.27 8.01 -1.87
C GLN A 73 -21.25 7.11 -1.11
N THR A 74 -20.80 6.38 -0.10
CA THR A 74 -21.65 5.52 0.75
C THR A 74 -22.77 6.35 1.42
N ILE A 75 -22.44 7.54 1.91
CA ILE A 75 -23.44 8.45 2.49
C ILE A 75 -24.49 8.85 1.43
N ARG A 76 -24.08 9.26 0.23
CA ARG A 76 -24.99 9.67 -0.86
C ARG A 76 -25.89 8.53 -1.33
N GLU A 77 -25.34 7.35 -1.48
CA GLU A 77 -26.06 6.20 -2.00
C GLU A 77 -27.08 5.64 -1.01
N HIS A 78 -26.71 5.59 0.27
CA HIS A 78 -27.42 4.79 1.26
C HIS A 78 -28.18 5.59 2.31
N THR A 79 -28.00 6.92 2.37
CA THR A 79 -28.66 7.75 3.40
C THR A 79 -29.55 8.84 2.77
N THR A 80 -30.42 9.42 3.58
CA THR A 80 -31.25 10.58 3.16
C THR A 80 -30.52 11.92 3.23
N VAL A 81 -29.20 11.92 3.50
CA VAL A 81 -28.37 13.12 3.53
C VAL A 81 -28.28 13.73 2.13
N GLN A 82 -28.58 15.01 2.02
CA GLN A 82 -28.53 15.75 0.75
C GLN A 82 -27.12 16.28 0.49
N ASP A 83 -26.76 16.54 -0.77
CA ASP A 83 -25.43 17.04 -1.15
C ASP A 83 -25.06 18.39 -0.52
N ASN A 84 -26.04 19.26 -0.23
CA ASN A 84 -25.83 20.51 0.50
C ASN A 84 -25.57 20.31 2.01
N GLN A 85 -25.91 19.14 2.54
CA GLN A 85 -25.69 18.72 3.92
C GLN A 85 -24.39 17.92 4.12
N LEU A 86 -23.75 17.54 3.01
CA LEU A 86 -22.48 16.80 2.99
C LEU A 86 -21.34 17.74 2.57
N CYS A 87 -20.38 17.92 3.46
CA CYS A 87 -19.15 18.67 3.21
C CYS A 87 -17.98 17.71 3.01
N VAL A 88 -17.40 17.68 1.82
CA VAL A 88 -16.18 16.92 1.50
C VAL A 88 -15.03 17.92 1.40
N TYR A 89 -13.97 17.71 2.21
CA TYR A 89 -12.83 18.62 2.25
C TYR A 89 -11.51 17.86 2.21
N THR A 90 -10.78 18.00 1.09
CA THR A 90 -9.46 17.38 0.88
C THR A 90 -8.49 18.39 0.26
N SER A 91 -7.27 17.97 -0.10
CA SER A 91 -6.35 18.81 -0.87
C SER A 91 -6.92 19.21 -2.24
N ASP A 92 -7.75 18.37 -2.82
CA ASP A 92 -8.26 18.52 -4.19
C ASP A 92 -9.68 19.10 -4.20
N ILE A 93 -10.49 18.78 -3.18
CA ILE A 93 -11.87 19.25 -3.04
C ILE A 93 -11.93 20.24 -1.87
N LYS A 94 -12.24 21.50 -2.16
CA LYS A 94 -12.24 22.60 -1.18
C LYS A 94 -13.67 23.09 -0.86
N LYS A 95 -14.64 22.17 -0.77
CA LYS A 95 -16.00 22.54 -0.39
C LYS A 95 -16.02 23.00 1.07
N GLN A 96 -16.29 24.28 1.30
CA GLN A 96 -16.36 24.83 2.66
C GLN A 96 -17.67 24.43 3.36
N PRO A 97 -17.66 24.24 4.68
CA PRO A 97 -18.88 24.02 5.44
C PRO A 97 -19.81 25.22 5.30
N ASN A 98 -21.08 24.95 5.09
CA ASN A 98 -22.17 25.94 5.08
C ASN A 98 -23.06 25.74 6.31
N THR A 99 -24.07 26.59 6.50
CA THR A 99 -24.99 26.52 7.65
C THR A 99 -25.87 25.26 7.63
N LEU A 100 -26.03 24.60 6.50
CA LEU A 100 -26.89 23.43 6.31
C LEU A 100 -26.13 22.11 6.45
N PHE A 101 -24.77 22.14 6.48
CA PHE A 101 -24.01 20.91 6.55
C PHE A 101 -24.30 20.15 7.86
N CYS A 102 -24.33 18.84 7.72
CA CYS A 102 -24.50 17.91 8.83
C CYS A 102 -23.37 16.92 8.93
N PHE A 103 -22.88 16.45 7.78
CA PHE A 103 -21.79 15.49 7.68
C PHE A 103 -20.59 16.13 7.00
N MET A 104 -19.44 16.02 7.64
CA MET A 104 -18.16 16.44 7.08
C MET A 104 -17.22 15.26 6.97
N VAL A 105 -16.65 15.06 5.77
CA VAL A 105 -15.67 13.99 5.49
C VAL A 105 -14.36 14.62 5.04
N THR A 106 -13.27 14.28 5.71
CA THR A 106 -11.95 14.85 5.46
C THR A 106 -10.84 13.88 5.83
N THR A 107 -9.57 14.28 5.66
CA THR A 107 -8.42 13.47 6.08
C THR A 107 -7.74 14.03 7.31
N TYR A 108 -7.09 13.17 8.11
CA TYR A 108 -6.24 13.58 9.23
C TYR A 108 -5.19 14.63 8.78
N GLY A 109 -4.55 14.38 7.64
CA GLY A 109 -3.47 15.25 7.11
C GLY A 109 -3.92 16.67 6.76
N MET A 110 -5.21 16.91 6.53
CA MET A 110 -5.70 18.26 6.21
C MET A 110 -5.51 19.25 7.36
N PHE A 111 -5.58 18.80 8.61
CA PHE A 111 -5.60 19.68 9.77
C PHE A 111 -4.52 19.40 10.81
N ALA A 112 -3.76 18.32 10.68
CA ALA A 112 -2.77 17.89 11.67
C ALA A 112 -1.61 18.86 11.85
N SER A 113 -1.05 19.41 10.76
CA SER A 113 0.09 20.32 10.86
C SER A 113 -0.36 21.75 11.22
N THR A 114 0.26 22.32 12.23
CA THR A 114 0.11 23.73 12.62
C THR A 114 1.14 24.64 11.94
N THR A 115 2.25 24.07 11.44
CA THR A 115 3.38 24.76 10.84
C THR A 115 3.36 24.60 9.32
N GLY A 116 3.45 25.71 8.59
CA GLY A 116 3.53 25.75 7.13
C GLY A 116 2.60 26.78 6.51
N SER A 117 2.87 27.21 5.26
CA SER A 117 2.07 28.19 4.53
C SER A 117 0.78 27.56 3.98
N ARG A 118 -0.15 27.23 4.85
CA ARG A 118 -1.49 26.79 4.43
C ARG A 118 -2.30 28.00 3.98
N SER A 119 -3.20 27.80 3.01
CA SER A 119 -4.12 28.83 2.58
C SER A 119 -5.00 29.30 3.76
N GLU A 120 -5.39 30.56 3.77
CA GLU A 120 -6.30 31.11 4.78
C GLU A 120 -7.62 30.37 4.85
N VAL A 121 -8.09 29.84 3.72
CA VAL A 121 -9.27 28.96 3.66
C VAL A 121 -9.07 27.70 4.50
N THR A 122 -7.94 27.04 4.35
CA THR A 122 -7.64 25.81 5.14
C THR A 122 -7.54 26.11 6.63
N LYS A 123 -6.98 27.26 7.01
CA LYS A 123 -6.90 27.69 8.41
C LYS A 123 -8.29 27.95 9.01
N ARG A 124 -9.17 28.61 8.26
CA ARG A 124 -10.57 28.86 8.67
C ARG A 124 -11.34 27.54 8.85
N VAL A 125 -11.23 26.63 7.89
CA VAL A 125 -11.90 25.32 7.97
C VAL A 125 -11.32 24.50 9.13
N ARG A 126 -10.00 24.53 9.37
CA ARG A 126 -9.39 23.89 10.53
C ARG A 126 -9.96 24.45 11.84
N ASN A 127 -9.97 25.77 11.99
CA ASN A 127 -10.52 26.42 13.18
C ASN A 127 -11.98 26.01 13.38
N PHE A 128 -12.79 26.03 12.32
CA PHE A 128 -14.15 25.57 12.36
C PHE A 128 -14.26 24.11 12.85
N VAL A 129 -13.46 23.18 12.28
CA VAL A 129 -13.46 21.76 12.66
C VAL A 129 -13.08 21.57 14.14
N THR A 130 -12.09 22.32 14.63
CA THR A 130 -11.57 22.18 15.99
C THR A 130 -12.39 22.92 17.05
N THR A 131 -13.26 23.86 16.69
CA THR A 131 -14.13 24.60 17.62
C THR A 131 -15.59 24.16 17.57
N THR A 132 -15.97 23.34 16.58
CA THR A 132 -17.33 22.80 16.48
C THR A 132 -17.52 21.69 17.52
N THR A 133 -18.63 21.74 18.23
CA THR A 133 -19.09 20.60 19.04
C THR A 133 -19.74 19.57 18.12
N TRP A 134 -19.13 18.41 18.00
CA TRP A 134 -19.59 17.30 17.17
C TRP A 134 -20.48 16.35 17.96
N ASP A 135 -21.57 15.88 17.37
CA ASP A 135 -22.37 14.81 17.99
C ASP A 135 -21.62 13.48 17.90
N LEU A 136 -20.92 13.25 16.78
CA LEU A 136 -20.06 12.08 16.59
C LEU A 136 -18.82 12.48 15.78
N VAL A 137 -17.66 12.01 16.25
CA VAL A 137 -16.41 11.96 15.46
C VAL A 137 -16.11 10.51 15.14
N VAL A 138 -15.96 10.20 13.85
CA VAL A 138 -15.57 8.89 13.34
C VAL A 138 -14.12 8.96 12.87
N LEU A 139 -13.29 8.09 13.41
CA LEU A 139 -11.88 7.97 13.11
C LEU A 139 -11.66 6.67 12.34
N ASP A 140 -11.55 6.76 11.01
CA ASP A 140 -11.22 5.62 10.16
C ASP A 140 -9.71 5.35 10.22
N GLU A 141 -9.32 4.08 10.24
CA GLU A 141 -7.96 3.62 10.49
C GLU A 141 -7.34 4.27 11.75
N VAL A 142 -8.05 4.11 12.85
CA VAL A 142 -7.75 4.78 14.14
C VAL A 142 -6.33 4.53 14.66
N HIS A 143 -5.66 3.46 14.21
CA HIS A 143 -4.26 3.20 14.54
C HIS A 143 -3.30 4.33 14.10
N HIS A 144 -3.73 5.20 13.18
CA HIS A 144 -2.98 6.41 12.83
C HIS A 144 -3.19 7.57 13.82
N ALA A 145 -4.28 7.56 14.58
CA ALA A 145 -4.61 8.65 15.51
C ALA A 145 -3.56 8.87 16.61
N ALA A 146 -2.88 7.79 17.04
CA ALA A 146 -1.82 7.84 18.03
C ALA A 146 -0.48 8.40 17.49
N ALA A 147 -0.34 8.59 16.19
CA ALA A 147 0.90 9.16 15.62
C ALA A 147 1.12 10.60 16.14
N VAL A 148 2.38 10.91 16.45
CA VAL A 148 2.79 12.24 17.00
C VAL A 148 2.22 13.42 16.19
N THR A 149 2.09 13.24 14.86
CA THR A 149 1.55 14.27 13.97
C THR A 149 0.04 14.47 14.10
N TYR A 150 -0.72 13.41 14.44
CA TYR A 150 -2.18 13.43 14.43
C TYR A 150 -2.79 13.50 15.83
N LYS A 151 -2.09 12.93 16.84
CA LYS A 151 -2.59 12.82 18.20
C LYS A 151 -3.12 14.15 18.79
N PRO A 152 -2.40 15.30 18.68
CA PRO A 152 -2.90 16.56 19.24
C PRO A 152 -4.20 17.05 18.60
N LEU A 153 -4.40 16.78 17.30
CA LEU A 153 -5.66 17.10 16.62
C LEU A 153 -6.79 16.21 17.11
N VAL A 154 -6.53 14.91 17.24
CA VAL A 154 -7.55 13.94 17.62
C VAL A 154 -7.97 14.15 19.07
N GLU A 155 -7.02 14.39 19.99
CA GLU A 155 -7.32 14.73 21.39
C GLU A 155 -8.25 15.95 21.50
N LEU A 156 -7.97 17.01 20.71
CA LEU A 156 -8.82 18.19 20.68
C LEU A 156 -10.23 17.87 20.13
N LEU A 157 -10.34 17.01 19.14
CA LEU A 157 -11.64 16.60 18.59
C LEU A 157 -12.42 15.70 19.54
N VAL A 158 -11.74 14.80 20.25
CA VAL A 158 -12.35 13.98 21.31
C VAL A 158 -12.95 14.88 22.40
N CYS A 159 -12.20 15.88 22.87
CA CYS A 159 -12.69 16.86 23.85
C CYS A 159 -13.91 17.68 23.35
N ASN A 160 -13.97 17.95 22.05
CA ASN A 160 -15.04 18.74 21.42
C ASN A 160 -16.17 17.90 20.79
N SER A 161 -16.23 16.61 21.12
CA SER A 161 -17.28 15.72 20.65
C SER A 161 -18.09 15.14 21.80
N ARG A 162 -19.38 14.86 21.53
CA ARG A 162 -20.22 14.12 22.48
C ARG A 162 -19.81 12.64 22.50
N ARG A 163 -19.36 12.14 21.36
CA ARG A 163 -18.90 10.76 21.21
C ARG A 163 -17.83 10.67 20.13
N THR A 164 -16.84 9.82 20.35
CA THR A 164 -15.83 9.46 19.34
C THR A 164 -15.83 7.96 19.15
N LEU A 165 -15.82 7.50 17.89
CA LEU A 165 -15.70 6.10 17.53
C LEU A 165 -14.50 5.91 16.59
N GLY A 166 -13.56 5.07 17.01
CA GLY A 166 -12.41 4.65 16.20
C GLY A 166 -12.70 3.34 15.49
N PHE A 167 -12.33 3.23 14.22
CA PHE A 167 -12.44 2.00 13.42
C PHE A 167 -11.10 1.61 12.86
N THR A 168 -10.76 0.33 12.92
CA THR A 168 -9.54 -0.19 12.30
C THR A 168 -9.67 -1.68 12.01
N GLY A 169 -8.85 -2.17 11.08
CA GLY A 169 -8.64 -3.61 10.87
C GLY A 169 -7.58 -4.17 11.81
N THR A 170 -6.64 -3.32 12.24
CA THR A 170 -5.49 -3.71 13.06
C THR A 170 -5.19 -2.62 14.07
N LEU A 171 -5.02 -2.96 15.33
CA LEU A 171 -4.72 -1.99 16.39
C LEU A 171 -3.22 -1.79 16.64
N CYS A 172 -2.37 -2.74 16.29
CA CYS A 172 -0.95 -2.67 16.60
C CYS A 172 -0.12 -2.15 15.42
N ARG A 173 0.78 -1.21 15.71
CA ARG A 173 1.93 -0.86 14.88
C ARG A 173 3.18 -1.42 15.55
N ASN A 174 3.91 -2.32 14.91
CA ASN A 174 5.14 -2.90 15.46
C ASN A 174 6.22 -1.85 15.76
N GLU A 175 6.25 -0.74 15.03
CA GLU A 175 7.18 0.36 15.30
C GLU A 175 6.98 0.94 16.71
N LEU A 176 5.74 0.90 17.23
CA LEU A 176 5.41 1.35 18.58
C LEU A 176 5.65 0.26 19.63
N MET A 177 5.48 -1.01 19.28
CA MET A 177 5.77 -2.13 20.20
C MET A 177 7.27 -2.27 20.47
N GLY A 178 8.13 -2.04 19.47
CA GLY A 178 9.57 -2.06 19.64
C GLY A 178 10.12 -0.96 20.57
N GLN A 179 9.38 0.14 20.74
CA GLN A 179 9.74 1.24 21.63
C GLN A 179 9.25 1.04 23.08
N ASN A 180 8.26 0.16 23.30
CA ASN A 180 7.64 -0.10 24.61
C ASN A 180 7.90 -1.54 25.07
N ILE A 181 9.17 -1.96 25.02
CA ILE A 181 9.59 -3.28 25.52
C ILE A 181 9.18 -3.41 26.99
N GLY A 182 8.27 -4.33 27.28
CA GLY A 182 7.85 -4.66 28.64
C GLY A 182 6.37 -4.39 28.96
N LEU A 183 5.61 -3.72 28.08
CA LEU A 183 4.16 -3.59 28.25
C LEU A 183 3.44 -4.80 27.65
N ASN A 184 2.43 -5.30 28.34
CA ASN A 184 1.50 -6.22 27.71
C ASN A 184 0.62 -5.46 26.70
N ARG A 185 -0.13 -6.21 25.86
CA ARG A 185 -0.91 -5.64 24.78
C ARG A 185 -2.00 -4.68 25.28
N ASP A 186 -2.67 -5.02 26.35
CA ASP A 186 -3.80 -4.23 26.87
C ASP A 186 -3.29 -2.92 27.47
N GLU A 187 -2.21 -2.96 28.22
CA GLU A 187 -1.50 -1.76 28.71
C GLU A 187 -1.01 -0.87 27.58
N PHE A 188 -0.46 -1.47 26.51
CA PHE A 188 -0.05 -0.72 25.32
C PHE A 188 -1.23 -0.05 24.65
N MET A 189 -2.35 -0.76 24.51
CA MET A 189 -3.58 -0.25 23.90
C MET A 189 -4.15 0.90 24.70
N GLU A 190 -4.23 0.78 26.01
CA GLU A 190 -4.69 1.83 26.90
C GLU A 190 -3.80 3.07 26.83
N GLN A 191 -2.48 2.89 26.85
CA GLN A 191 -1.54 4.00 26.74
C GLN A 191 -1.63 4.74 25.40
N GLN A 192 -1.82 4.01 24.30
CA GLN A 192 -1.85 4.59 22.96
C GLN A 192 -3.22 5.16 22.57
N PHE A 193 -4.30 4.52 22.99
CA PHE A 193 -5.65 4.81 22.49
C PHE A 193 -6.67 5.10 23.60
N GLY A 194 -6.30 4.99 24.88
CA GLY A 194 -7.19 5.24 26.01
C GLY A 194 -7.84 6.63 25.99
N PHE A 195 -7.19 7.62 25.34
CA PHE A 195 -7.78 8.95 25.13
C PHE A 195 -9.00 8.93 24.18
N ILE A 196 -9.19 7.87 23.38
CA ILE A 196 -10.37 7.68 22.52
C ILE A 196 -11.42 6.87 23.26
N GLY A 197 -11.02 5.84 24.02
CA GLY A 197 -11.87 4.94 24.77
C GLY A 197 -11.46 3.48 24.61
N GLU A 198 -12.23 2.60 25.27
CA GLU A 198 -11.99 1.15 25.25
C GLU A 198 -12.37 0.51 23.92
N VAL A 199 -11.93 -0.74 23.73
CA VAL A 199 -12.35 -1.57 22.59
C VAL A 199 -13.76 -2.10 22.88
N LEU A 200 -14.76 -1.56 22.17
CA LEU A 200 -16.17 -1.94 22.34
C LEU A 200 -16.51 -3.24 21.61
N TYR A 201 -15.82 -3.51 20.50
CA TYR A 201 -16.05 -4.69 19.68
C TYR A 201 -14.76 -5.07 18.95
N SER A 202 -14.48 -6.36 18.92
CA SER A 202 -13.32 -6.92 18.19
C SER A 202 -13.65 -8.28 17.60
N ARG A 203 -13.29 -8.49 16.32
CA ARG A 203 -13.33 -9.80 15.65
C ARG A 203 -12.03 -10.03 14.93
N LYS A 204 -11.53 -11.26 14.97
CA LYS A 204 -10.32 -11.68 14.26
C LYS A 204 -10.64 -12.13 12.85
N CYS A 205 -9.64 -12.10 11.98
CA CYS A 205 -9.77 -12.61 10.60
C CYS A 205 -10.18 -14.08 10.57
N ALA A 206 -9.55 -14.93 11.39
CA ALA A 206 -9.88 -16.36 11.45
C ALA A 206 -11.35 -16.61 11.78
N GLU A 207 -11.93 -15.86 12.72
CA GLU A 207 -13.35 -16.00 13.07
C GLU A 207 -14.28 -15.66 11.89
N LEU A 208 -13.91 -14.66 11.08
CA LEU A 208 -14.66 -14.30 9.89
C LEU A 208 -14.48 -15.32 8.75
N GLU A 209 -13.31 -15.97 8.68
CA GLU A 209 -13.07 -17.09 7.76
C GLU A 209 -13.94 -18.28 8.13
N ASP A 210 -14.01 -18.64 9.42
CA ASP A 210 -14.83 -19.74 9.92
C ASP A 210 -16.32 -19.51 9.70
N ASP A 211 -16.75 -18.23 9.70
CA ASP A 211 -18.12 -17.82 9.38
C ASP A 211 -18.40 -17.69 7.87
N GLY A 212 -17.41 -17.93 7.00
CA GLY A 212 -17.53 -17.80 5.54
C GLY A 212 -17.67 -16.36 5.03
N LEU A 213 -17.49 -15.37 5.90
CA LEU A 213 -17.70 -13.95 5.57
C LEU A 213 -16.55 -13.34 4.77
N ILE A 214 -15.36 -13.90 4.90
CA ILE A 214 -14.19 -13.55 4.09
C ILE A 214 -13.56 -14.81 3.48
N ALA A 215 -12.67 -14.65 2.52
CA ALA A 215 -11.98 -15.76 1.89
C ALA A 215 -11.11 -16.50 2.91
N LYS A 216 -11.01 -17.80 2.76
CA LYS A 216 -10.05 -18.63 3.49
C LYS A 216 -8.66 -18.42 2.87
N VAL A 217 -7.76 -17.80 3.61
CA VAL A 217 -6.44 -17.45 3.09
C VAL A 217 -5.36 -18.35 3.66
N ARG A 218 -4.66 -19.05 2.78
CA ARG A 218 -3.46 -19.83 3.14
C ARG A 218 -2.24 -18.94 3.03
N CYS A 219 -1.53 -18.74 4.14
CA CYS A 219 -0.33 -17.92 4.18
C CYS A 219 0.93 -18.79 4.06
N MET A 220 1.84 -18.40 3.18
CA MET A 220 3.10 -19.10 2.94
C MET A 220 4.26 -18.11 2.88
N GLN A 221 5.32 -18.42 3.60
CA GLN A 221 6.61 -17.76 3.46
C GLN A 221 7.52 -18.60 2.56
N VAL A 222 8.12 -17.96 1.56
CA VAL A 222 9.10 -18.60 0.68
C VAL A 222 10.48 -17.99 0.96
N LEU A 223 11.39 -18.78 1.46
CA LEU A 223 12.76 -18.37 1.72
C LEU A 223 13.61 -18.50 0.46
N THR A 224 14.13 -17.37 -0.01
CA THR A 224 14.94 -17.27 -1.22
C THR A 224 16.33 -16.75 -0.87
N PRO A 225 17.32 -17.64 -0.58
CA PRO A 225 18.66 -17.22 -0.21
C PRO A 225 19.34 -16.48 -1.38
N LEU A 226 20.19 -15.52 -1.04
CA LEU A 226 21.07 -14.87 -2.01
C LEU A 226 22.03 -15.91 -2.60
N THR A 227 22.28 -15.80 -3.92
CA THR A 227 23.40 -16.52 -4.51
C THR A 227 24.71 -15.92 -3.99
N GLU A 228 25.82 -16.66 -4.07
CA GLU A 228 27.11 -16.24 -3.54
C GLU A 228 27.51 -14.83 -4.02
N HIS A 229 27.34 -14.58 -5.32
CA HIS A 229 27.61 -13.30 -5.92
C HIS A 229 26.72 -12.16 -5.36
N PHE A 230 25.42 -12.42 -5.18
CA PHE A 230 24.50 -11.44 -4.61
C PHE A 230 24.72 -11.23 -3.11
N ALA A 231 25.18 -12.24 -2.39
CA ALA A 231 25.57 -12.12 -0.98
C ALA A 231 26.77 -11.17 -0.83
N ALA A 232 27.80 -11.29 -1.69
CA ALA A 232 28.93 -10.37 -1.71
C ALA A 232 28.49 -8.94 -2.02
N ALA A 233 27.67 -8.76 -3.06
CA ALA A 233 27.13 -7.44 -3.42
C ALA A 233 26.25 -6.82 -2.31
N HIS A 234 25.45 -7.64 -1.62
CA HIS A 234 24.64 -7.19 -0.49
C HIS A 234 25.49 -6.73 0.69
N ALA A 235 26.62 -7.43 0.97
CA ALA A 235 27.54 -7.05 2.04
C ALA A 235 28.18 -5.66 1.78
N GLU A 236 28.46 -5.32 0.54
CA GLU A 236 29.05 -4.04 0.15
C GLU A 236 28.01 -2.91 0.01
N ALA A 237 26.75 -3.25 -0.28
CA ALA A 237 25.68 -2.30 -0.55
C ALA A 237 25.27 -1.53 0.72
N LYS A 238 24.82 -0.27 0.54
CA LYS A 238 24.35 0.60 1.62
C LYS A 238 22.98 1.20 1.29
N GLY A 239 22.14 1.36 2.32
CA GLY A 239 20.85 2.02 2.20
C GLY A 239 19.93 1.35 1.17
N SER A 240 19.36 2.14 0.26
CA SER A 240 18.42 1.63 -0.76
C SER A 240 19.03 0.59 -1.70
N CYS A 241 20.36 0.61 -1.92
CA CYS A 241 21.02 -0.39 -2.75
C CYS A 241 20.92 -1.80 -2.15
N LYS A 242 21.01 -1.93 -0.82
CA LYS A 242 20.76 -3.20 -0.14
C LYS A 242 19.38 -3.75 -0.45
N GLN A 243 18.37 -2.90 -0.39
CA GLN A 243 16.99 -3.30 -0.68
C GLN A 243 16.83 -3.77 -2.13
N TYR A 244 17.49 -3.12 -3.10
CA TYR A 244 17.48 -3.58 -4.50
C TYR A 244 18.12 -4.94 -4.69
N VAL A 245 19.26 -5.19 -4.04
CA VAL A 245 19.92 -6.50 -4.09
C VAL A 245 19.02 -7.59 -3.51
N GLN A 246 18.39 -7.32 -2.35
CA GLN A 246 17.48 -8.28 -1.70
C GLN A 246 16.25 -8.59 -2.56
N SER A 247 15.78 -7.64 -3.31
CA SER A 247 14.50 -7.77 -4.01
C SER A 247 14.63 -8.27 -5.45
N LEU A 248 15.79 -8.08 -6.09
CA LEU A 248 16.02 -8.42 -7.50
C LEU A 248 16.91 -9.64 -7.71
N HIS A 249 17.35 -10.34 -6.65
CA HIS A 249 18.20 -11.50 -6.85
C HIS A 249 17.47 -12.67 -7.53
N PRO A 250 18.19 -13.52 -8.30
CA PRO A 250 17.62 -14.53 -9.17
C PRO A 250 16.64 -15.48 -8.48
N ASN A 251 17.00 -16.02 -7.31
CA ASN A 251 16.15 -16.98 -6.61
C ASN A 251 14.78 -16.40 -6.23
N LYS A 252 14.74 -15.11 -5.88
CA LYS A 252 13.47 -14.41 -5.58
C LYS A 252 12.60 -14.27 -6.82
N LEU A 253 13.17 -13.82 -7.93
CA LEU A 253 12.47 -13.66 -9.19
C LEU A 253 11.95 -14.98 -9.74
N ILE A 254 12.74 -16.06 -9.63
CA ILE A 254 12.34 -17.42 -10.02
C ILE A 254 11.17 -17.90 -9.15
N ALA A 255 11.25 -17.73 -7.84
CA ALA A 255 10.16 -18.12 -6.94
C ALA A 255 8.84 -17.41 -7.31
N VAL A 256 8.88 -16.09 -7.55
CA VAL A 256 7.71 -15.30 -7.99
C VAL A 256 7.15 -15.85 -9.31
N TRP A 257 8.00 -16.09 -10.29
CA TRP A 257 7.59 -16.62 -11.60
C TRP A 257 6.96 -18.01 -11.49
N LEU A 258 7.53 -18.90 -10.67
CA LEU A 258 7.00 -20.24 -10.45
C LEU A 258 5.63 -20.20 -9.78
N LEU A 259 5.45 -19.39 -8.74
CA LEU A 259 4.18 -19.19 -8.07
C LEU A 259 3.11 -18.65 -9.04
N VAL A 260 3.44 -17.65 -9.83
CA VAL A 260 2.52 -17.10 -10.84
C VAL A 260 2.14 -18.16 -11.87
N ARG A 261 3.09 -18.97 -12.34
CA ARG A 261 2.78 -20.04 -13.30
C ARG A 261 1.87 -21.10 -12.71
N MET A 262 2.06 -21.46 -11.45
CA MET A 262 1.17 -22.39 -10.76
C MET A 262 -0.28 -21.88 -10.81
N HIS A 263 -0.50 -20.66 -10.38
CA HIS A 263 -1.83 -20.05 -10.35
C HIS A 263 -2.42 -19.83 -11.76
N ARG A 264 -1.57 -19.47 -12.72
CA ARG A 264 -1.98 -19.36 -14.14
C ARG A 264 -2.51 -20.70 -14.67
N ALA A 265 -1.88 -21.83 -14.34
CA ALA A 265 -2.34 -23.16 -14.73
C ALA A 265 -3.73 -23.51 -14.15
N LEU A 266 -4.07 -22.93 -12.99
CA LEU A 266 -5.39 -23.03 -12.36
C LEU A 266 -6.41 -22.01 -12.90
N GLY A 267 -5.99 -21.15 -13.84
CA GLY A 267 -6.83 -20.07 -14.38
C GLY A 267 -7.11 -18.93 -13.39
N GLU A 268 -6.30 -18.80 -12.35
CA GLU A 268 -6.45 -17.82 -11.30
C GLU A 268 -5.76 -16.49 -11.64
N LEU A 269 -6.29 -15.39 -11.12
CA LEU A 269 -5.73 -14.05 -11.24
C LEU A 269 -4.98 -13.68 -9.97
N GLY A 270 -3.93 -12.86 -10.11
CA GLY A 270 -3.08 -12.52 -8.98
C GLY A 270 -2.61 -11.08 -8.91
N MET A 271 -1.99 -10.77 -7.76
CA MET A 271 -1.30 -9.51 -7.55
C MET A 271 0.12 -9.77 -7.04
N VAL A 272 1.06 -8.97 -7.53
CA VAL A 272 2.43 -8.95 -7.04
C VAL A 272 2.72 -7.57 -6.47
N PHE A 273 3.10 -7.51 -5.21
CA PHE A 273 3.40 -6.28 -4.49
C PHE A 273 4.89 -6.06 -4.41
N VAL A 274 5.34 -4.90 -4.86
CA VAL A 274 6.74 -4.48 -4.87
C VAL A 274 6.88 -3.04 -4.38
N ASN A 275 8.00 -2.68 -3.77
CA ASN A 275 8.16 -1.33 -3.20
C ASN A 275 8.60 -0.27 -4.21
N HIS A 276 9.24 -0.66 -5.30
CA HIS A 276 9.85 0.28 -6.23
C HIS A 276 9.35 0.10 -7.66
N LEU A 277 9.19 1.21 -8.38
CA LEU A 277 8.73 1.20 -9.78
C LEU A 277 9.65 0.37 -10.69
N LEU A 278 10.96 0.41 -10.46
CA LEU A 278 11.91 -0.41 -11.20
C LEU A 278 11.65 -1.90 -11.01
N HIS A 279 11.42 -2.33 -9.78
CA HIS A 279 10.98 -3.70 -9.45
C HIS A 279 9.71 -4.08 -10.20
N ALA A 280 8.72 -3.18 -10.19
CA ALA A 280 7.47 -3.41 -10.89
C ALA A 280 7.70 -3.65 -12.39
N LYS A 281 8.61 -2.90 -13.01
CA LYS A 281 8.95 -3.06 -14.42
C LYS A 281 9.64 -4.40 -14.70
N VAL A 282 10.59 -4.81 -13.85
CA VAL A 282 11.29 -6.10 -13.99
C VAL A 282 10.30 -7.26 -13.84
N VAL A 283 9.50 -7.25 -12.79
CA VAL A 283 8.50 -8.30 -12.55
C VAL A 283 7.46 -8.33 -13.67
N GLN A 284 6.95 -7.20 -14.12
CA GLN A 284 5.97 -7.11 -15.20
C GLN A 284 6.58 -7.62 -16.53
N GLY A 285 7.81 -7.24 -16.84
CA GLY A 285 8.54 -7.72 -18.02
C GLY A 285 8.67 -9.25 -18.03
N MET A 286 8.99 -9.84 -16.87
CA MET A 286 9.11 -11.28 -16.69
C MET A 286 7.77 -12.02 -16.80
N LEU A 287 6.68 -11.43 -16.28
CA LEU A 287 5.36 -12.05 -16.26
C LEU A 287 4.58 -11.90 -17.58
N GLY A 288 4.95 -10.92 -18.39
CA GLY A 288 4.43 -10.72 -19.74
C GLY A 288 3.31 -9.69 -19.87
N PRO A 289 2.77 -9.50 -21.09
CA PRO A 289 1.94 -8.33 -21.44
C PRO A 289 0.53 -8.35 -20.85
N ARG A 290 0.09 -9.47 -20.27
CA ARG A 290 -1.20 -9.56 -19.57
C ARG A 290 -1.09 -9.13 -18.10
N TRP A 291 0.06 -8.59 -17.71
CA TRP A 291 0.34 -7.98 -16.42
C TRP A 291 0.52 -6.48 -16.60
N GLU A 292 -0.11 -5.69 -15.74
CA GLU A 292 0.02 -4.22 -15.76
C GLU A 292 0.46 -3.68 -14.41
N ILE A 293 1.14 -2.51 -14.46
CA ILE A 293 1.71 -1.89 -13.26
C ILE A 293 0.74 -0.86 -12.72
N LEU A 294 0.40 -0.96 -11.44
CA LEU A 294 -0.21 0.13 -10.68
C LEU A 294 0.86 0.93 -9.95
N SER A 295 0.98 2.20 -10.28
CA SER A 295 1.96 3.08 -9.66
C SER A 295 1.34 4.41 -9.27
N GLY A 296 1.93 5.08 -8.27
CA GLY A 296 1.45 6.40 -7.85
C GLY A 296 1.79 7.49 -8.84
N GLY A 297 0.82 8.35 -9.11
CA GLY A 297 1.00 9.56 -9.91
C GLY A 297 1.79 10.62 -9.15
N ASN A 298 3.03 10.91 -9.57
CA ASN A 298 3.63 12.21 -9.27
C ASN A 298 3.27 13.17 -10.41
N ALA A 299 2.86 14.38 -10.07
CA ALA A 299 2.41 15.43 -10.98
C ALA A 299 3.48 15.94 -12.00
N HIS A 300 4.59 15.27 -12.13
CA HIS A 300 5.73 15.67 -12.95
C HIS A 300 6.17 14.59 -13.93
N GLY A 301 5.25 14.12 -14.78
CA GLY A 301 5.57 13.55 -16.10
C GLY A 301 6.73 12.54 -16.22
N THR A 302 7.08 11.78 -15.18
CA THR A 302 8.09 10.73 -15.26
C THR A 302 7.49 9.51 -15.97
N GLU A 303 8.10 9.02 -17.04
CA GLU A 303 7.71 7.79 -17.74
C GLU A 303 7.47 6.63 -16.77
N GLY A 304 6.30 6.01 -16.89
CA GLY A 304 5.90 4.86 -16.07
C GLY A 304 5.14 5.20 -14.78
N VAL A 305 4.73 6.46 -14.60
CA VAL A 305 3.85 6.88 -13.50
C VAL A 305 2.45 7.09 -14.06
N HIS A 306 1.48 6.31 -13.59
CA HIS A 306 0.12 6.37 -14.07
C HIS A 306 -0.70 7.42 -13.32
N THR A 307 -1.61 8.10 -14.02
CA THR A 307 -2.62 8.96 -13.39
C THR A 307 -3.64 8.12 -12.63
N ALA A 308 -4.43 8.74 -11.78
CA ALA A 308 -5.51 8.05 -11.05
C ALA A 308 -6.51 7.38 -12.02
N GLU A 309 -6.79 8.03 -13.16
CA GLU A 309 -7.68 7.52 -14.21
C GLU A 309 -7.08 6.29 -14.90
N ALA A 310 -5.77 6.31 -15.21
CA ALA A 310 -5.07 5.17 -15.81
C ALA A 310 -5.06 3.98 -14.84
N ASN A 311 -4.80 4.20 -13.57
CA ASN A 311 -4.87 3.16 -12.55
C ASN A 311 -6.30 2.58 -12.41
N ALA A 312 -7.33 3.43 -12.45
CA ALA A 312 -8.72 2.98 -12.43
C ALA A 312 -9.06 2.10 -13.65
N ALA A 313 -8.58 2.47 -14.84
CA ALA A 313 -8.75 1.67 -16.05
C ALA A 313 -8.08 0.30 -15.96
N ILE A 314 -6.88 0.21 -15.37
CA ILE A 314 -6.19 -1.06 -15.11
C ILE A 314 -7.02 -1.96 -14.18
N VAL A 315 -7.52 -1.39 -13.08
CA VAL A 315 -8.37 -2.14 -12.13
C VAL A 315 -9.66 -2.62 -12.79
N GLN A 316 -10.30 -1.80 -13.64
CA GLN A 316 -11.48 -2.21 -14.40
C GLN A 316 -11.17 -3.38 -15.34
N ARG A 317 -10.06 -3.35 -16.07
CA ARG A 317 -9.62 -4.45 -16.96
C ARG A 317 -9.33 -5.73 -16.18
N PHE A 318 -8.71 -5.61 -15.01
CA PHE A 318 -8.47 -6.74 -14.12
C PHE A 318 -9.79 -7.33 -13.60
N ASN A 319 -10.72 -6.49 -13.15
CA ASN A 319 -12.04 -6.93 -12.70
C ASN A 319 -12.87 -7.58 -13.82
N ALA A 320 -12.67 -7.16 -15.07
CA ALA A 320 -13.25 -7.79 -16.25
C ALA A 320 -12.55 -9.11 -16.68
N GLY A 321 -11.44 -9.48 -16.03
CA GLY A 321 -10.67 -10.68 -16.37
C GLY A 321 -9.85 -10.58 -17.65
N LEU A 322 -9.61 -9.37 -18.14
CA LEU A 322 -8.79 -9.08 -19.33
C LEU A 322 -7.29 -9.13 -19.04
N LEU A 323 -6.90 -9.01 -17.77
CA LEU A 323 -5.53 -9.15 -17.29
C LEU A 323 -5.39 -10.44 -16.48
N GLU A 324 -4.19 -11.01 -16.49
CA GLU A 324 -3.82 -12.13 -15.61
C GLU A 324 -3.42 -11.66 -14.23
N GLY A 325 -2.87 -10.44 -14.14
CA GLY A 325 -2.47 -9.89 -12.87
C GLY A 325 -2.08 -8.42 -12.90
N ILE A 326 -1.80 -7.93 -11.71
CA ILE A 326 -1.37 -6.57 -11.45
C ILE A 326 -0.08 -6.61 -10.63
N VAL A 327 0.93 -5.83 -11.03
CA VAL A 327 2.09 -5.51 -10.21
C VAL A 327 1.85 -4.17 -9.56
N SER A 328 1.76 -4.12 -8.23
CA SER A 328 1.40 -2.91 -7.50
C SER A 328 2.55 -2.37 -6.66
N THR A 329 2.77 -1.06 -6.74
CA THR A 329 3.62 -0.33 -5.78
C THR A 329 2.77 0.23 -4.63
N PRO A 330 3.34 0.60 -3.46
CA PRO A 330 2.57 1.08 -2.31
C PRO A 330 1.62 2.24 -2.60
N VAL A 331 1.99 3.12 -3.52
CA VAL A 331 1.13 4.25 -3.91
C VAL A 331 -0.04 3.80 -4.79
N GLY A 332 0.13 2.71 -5.54
CA GLY A 332 -0.94 2.09 -6.33
C GLY A 332 -1.95 1.31 -5.47
N GLU A 333 -1.53 0.87 -4.28
CA GLU A 333 -2.37 0.04 -3.40
C GLU A 333 -3.62 0.77 -2.91
N SER A 334 -3.57 2.07 -2.71
CA SER A 334 -4.73 2.85 -2.24
C SER A 334 -5.90 2.87 -3.23
N ALA A 335 -5.64 2.64 -4.52
CA ALA A 335 -6.65 2.69 -5.60
C ALA A 335 -7.35 1.34 -5.86
N LEU A 336 -7.04 0.30 -5.09
CA LEU A 336 -7.45 -1.07 -5.40
C LEU A 336 -8.86 -1.42 -4.90
N ASP A 337 -9.86 -1.28 -5.76
CA ASP A 337 -11.18 -1.91 -5.56
C ASP A 337 -11.33 -3.15 -6.45
N VAL A 338 -10.69 -4.24 -6.01
CA VAL A 338 -10.67 -5.52 -6.73
C VAL A 338 -11.80 -6.41 -6.23
N HIS A 339 -12.59 -6.91 -7.18
CA HIS A 339 -13.75 -7.77 -6.90
C HIS A 339 -13.91 -8.95 -7.88
N ASN A 340 -12.88 -9.22 -8.71
CA ASN A 340 -12.94 -10.37 -9.62
C ASN A 340 -12.91 -11.68 -8.81
N PRO A 341 -13.87 -12.61 -9.02
CA PRO A 341 -13.93 -13.87 -8.26
C PRO A 341 -12.75 -14.80 -8.53
N ARG A 342 -12.03 -14.63 -9.65
CA ARG A 342 -10.82 -15.40 -9.99
C ARG A 342 -9.56 -14.83 -9.34
N PHE A 343 -9.61 -13.68 -8.65
CA PHE A 343 -8.49 -13.15 -7.90
C PHE A 343 -8.25 -14.04 -6.67
N ARG A 344 -7.23 -14.89 -6.71
CA ARG A 344 -6.99 -15.98 -5.76
C ARG A 344 -5.63 -15.92 -5.08
N TYR A 345 -4.70 -15.10 -5.53
CA TYR A 345 -3.39 -15.05 -4.89
C TYR A 345 -2.77 -13.65 -4.88
N ALA A 346 -1.95 -13.45 -3.87
CA ALA A 346 -1.12 -12.26 -3.70
C ALA A 346 0.30 -12.66 -3.33
N ILE A 347 1.30 -12.06 -3.98
CA ILE A 347 2.72 -12.31 -3.72
C ILE A 347 3.36 -10.98 -3.29
N VAL A 348 3.95 -10.95 -2.10
CA VAL A 348 4.74 -9.82 -1.61
C VAL A 348 6.20 -10.13 -1.84
N VAL A 349 6.83 -9.41 -2.76
CA VAL A 349 8.24 -9.62 -3.16
C VAL A 349 9.17 -8.82 -2.25
N ASP A 350 8.77 -7.61 -1.88
CA ASP A 350 9.54 -6.70 -1.04
C ASP A 350 8.80 -6.48 0.27
N ALA A 351 9.14 -7.22 1.25
CA ALA A 351 8.44 -7.24 2.52
C ALA A 351 8.90 -6.12 3.49
N HIS A 352 9.18 -4.93 2.98
CA HIS A 352 9.63 -3.78 3.80
C HIS A 352 8.49 -2.98 4.46
N GLY A 353 7.24 -3.35 4.27
CA GLY A 353 6.11 -2.71 4.95
C GLY A 353 5.92 -3.23 6.37
N GLY A 354 5.44 -2.37 7.27
CA GLY A 354 5.01 -2.78 8.60
C GLY A 354 3.79 -3.72 8.56
N PRO A 355 3.42 -4.36 9.69
CA PRO A 355 2.32 -5.32 9.78
C PRO A 355 0.99 -4.80 9.25
N THR A 356 0.69 -3.53 9.49
CA THR A 356 -0.55 -2.89 9.01
C THR A 356 -0.64 -2.91 7.47
N ALA A 357 0.47 -2.61 6.77
CA ALA A 357 0.49 -2.66 5.31
C ALA A 357 0.30 -4.09 4.79
N ALA A 358 0.89 -5.08 5.46
CA ALA A 358 0.71 -6.49 5.12
C ALA A 358 -0.74 -6.95 5.35
N SER A 359 -1.35 -6.62 6.48
CA SER A 359 -2.77 -6.92 6.74
C SER A 359 -3.71 -6.23 5.74
N GLN A 360 -3.40 -5.02 5.27
CA GLN A 360 -4.15 -4.37 4.20
C GLN A 360 -4.05 -5.11 2.87
N LYS A 361 -2.87 -5.62 2.49
CA LYS A 361 -2.67 -6.43 1.27
C LYS A 361 -3.46 -7.73 1.36
N LEU A 362 -3.37 -8.44 2.49
CA LEU A 362 -4.18 -9.63 2.76
C LEU A 362 -5.67 -9.32 2.73
N GLY A 363 -6.10 -8.20 3.32
CA GLY A 363 -7.49 -7.77 3.30
C GLY A 363 -8.05 -7.45 1.91
N ARG A 364 -7.20 -7.16 0.91
CA ARG A 364 -7.64 -7.06 -0.50
C ARG A 364 -7.96 -8.45 -1.07
N LEU A 365 -7.13 -9.43 -0.71
CA LEU A 365 -7.28 -10.82 -1.16
C LEU A 365 -8.48 -11.51 -0.50
N SER A 366 -8.76 -11.21 0.76
CA SER A 366 -9.81 -11.85 1.54
C SER A 366 -11.24 -11.44 1.17
N ARG A 367 -11.44 -10.46 0.29
CA ARG A 367 -12.77 -10.04 -0.16
C ARG A 367 -13.50 -11.17 -0.89
N THR A 368 -14.73 -11.45 -0.46
CA THR A 368 -15.64 -12.39 -1.13
C THR A 368 -16.83 -11.66 -1.73
N PRO A 369 -17.43 -12.17 -2.82
CA PRO A 369 -18.71 -11.68 -3.28
C PRO A 369 -19.76 -11.85 -2.18
N ARG A 370 -20.51 -10.80 -1.88
CA ARG A 370 -21.61 -10.88 -0.91
C ARG A 370 -22.78 -11.65 -1.51
N LEU A 371 -23.16 -12.73 -0.89
CA LEU A 371 -24.41 -13.43 -1.22
C LEU A 371 -25.56 -12.75 -0.48
N PRO A 372 -26.69 -12.48 -1.15
CA PRO A 372 -27.88 -12.00 -0.47
C PRO A 372 -28.44 -13.11 0.42
N ARG A 373 -28.91 -12.72 1.61
CA ARG A 373 -29.62 -13.64 2.50
C ARG A 373 -30.98 -13.99 1.92
N GLY A 374 -31.37 -15.26 1.97
CA GLY A 374 -32.69 -15.72 1.56
C GLY A 374 -33.79 -15.22 2.50
N ALA A 375 -34.99 -14.97 1.98
CA ALA A 375 -36.13 -14.60 2.81
C ALA A 375 -36.47 -15.72 3.79
N GLY A 376 -36.43 -15.45 5.10
CA GLY A 376 -36.69 -16.45 6.15
C GLY A 376 -35.54 -17.43 6.42
N GLU A 377 -34.37 -17.21 5.83
CA GLU A 377 -33.17 -18.03 6.06
C GLU A 377 -32.63 -17.81 7.47
N SER A 378 -32.41 -18.89 8.24
CA SER A 378 -31.79 -18.82 9.56
C SER A 378 -30.32 -18.38 9.47
N ASP A 379 -29.75 -17.85 10.56
CA ASP A 379 -28.33 -17.46 10.60
C ASP A 379 -27.41 -18.63 10.31
N GLU A 380 -27.71 -19.80 10.82
CA GLU A 380 -26.93 -21.02 10.62
C GLU A 380 -27.00 -21.51 9.16
N ALA A 381 -28.18 -21.53 8.55
CA ALA A 381 -28.32 -21.89 7.13
C ALA A 381 -27.58 -20.92 6.22
N TYR A 382 -27.67 -19.63 6.50
CA TYR A 382 -26.95 -18.61 5.75
C TYR A 382 -25.43 -18.76 5.90
N ARG A 383 -24.93 -19.00 7.11
CA ARG A 383 -23.51 -19.25 7.39
C ARG A 383 -23.00 -20.50 6.63
N LEU A 384 -23.73 -21.62 6.71
CA LEU A 384 -23.36 -22.84 5.99
C LEU A 384 -23.26 -22.59 4.48
N ARG A 385 -24.21 -21.86 3.90
CA ARG A 385 -24.19 -21.51 2.48
C ARG A 385 -23.03 -20.56 2.12
N LEU A 386 -22.64 -19.65 3.02
CA LEU A 386 -21.46 -18.80 2.84
C LEU A 386 -20.18 -19.64 2.84
N CYS A 387 -20.04 -20.59 3.78
CA CYS A 387 -18.89 -21.49 3.85
C CYS A 387 -18.77 -22.39 2.62
N ASP A 388 -19.90 -22.84 2.06
CA ASP A 388 -19.95 -23.74 0.91
C ASP A 388 -19.41 -23.07 -0.39
N VAL A 389 -19.60 -21.76 -0.51
CA VAL A 389 -19.11 -20.96 -1.65
C VAL A 389 -17.89 -20.11 -1.32
N GLN A 390 -17.33 -20.31 -0.14
CA GLN A 390 -16.21 -19.52 0.35
C GLN A 390 -15.02 -19.63 -0.60
N LYS A 391 -14.48 -18.47 -0.95
CA LYS A 391 -13.29 -18.37 -1.77
C LYS A 391 -12.06 -18.86 -0.99
N GLU A 392 -11.30 -19.79 -1.57
CA GLU A 392 -9.93 -20.06 -1.12
C GLU A 392 -8.94 -19.16 -1.85
N ALA A 393 -7.94 -18.67 -1.12
CA ALA A 393 -6.91 -17.78 -1.66
C ALA A 393 -5.55 -18.09 -1.02
N ALA A 394 -4.48 -17.64 -1.66
CA ALA A 394 -3.12 -17.84 -1.21
C ALA A 394 -2.37 -16.49 -1.07
N TYR A 395 -1.71 -16.31 0.06
CA TYR A 395 -0.87 -15.15 0.33
C TYR A 395 0.58 -15.60 0.52
N TYR A 396 1.47 -15.07 -0.29
CA TYR A 396 2.89 -15.42 -0.29
C TYR A 396 3.74 -14.23 0.15
N GLU A 397 4.66 -14.45 1.09
CA GLU A 397 5.78 -13.56 1.35
C GLU A 397 7.07 -14.22 0.87
N VAL A 398 7.73 -13.60 -0.11
CA VAL A 398 9.01 -14.07 -0.63
C VAL A 398 10.13 -13.30 0.06
N VAL A 399 10.85 -13.98 0.95
CA VAL A 399 11.76 -13.38 1.92
C VAL A 399 13.19 -13.86 1.68
N THR A 400 14.13 -12.92 1.72
CA THR A 400 15.56 -13.21 1.66
C THR A 400 16.08 -13.48 3.08
N PRO A 401 16.46 -14.73 3.42
CA PRO A 401 16.98 -15.06 4.74
C PRO A 401 18.32 -14.35 5.01
N ASP A 402 18.69 -14.26 6.28
CA ASP A 402 19.92 -13.64 6.78
C ASP A 402 20.02 -12.13 6.43
N THR A 403 18.87 -11.46 6.25
CA THR A 403 18.80 -10.03 5.95
C THR A 403 17.81 -9.31 6.88
N GLU A 404 17.79 -7.97 6.78
CA GLU A 404 16.80 -7.13 7.51
C GLU A 404 15.35 -7.48 7.12
N GLU A 405 15.15 -8.05 5.93
CA GLU A 405 13.84 -8.48 5.45
C GLU A 405 13.26 -9.63 6.27
N GLU A 406 14.09 -10.58 6.68
CA GLU A 406 13.67 -11.70 7.54
C GLU A 406 13.21 -11.22 8.91
N THR A 407 13.94 -10.26 9.50
CA THR A 407 13.54 -9.66 10.77
C THR A 407 12.20 -8.94 10.66
N ALA A 408 12.00 -8.19 9.57
CA ALA A 408 10.74 -7.52 9.30
C ALA A 408 9.60 -8.52 9.02
N ALA A 409 9.87 -9.63 8.33
CA ALA A 409 8.90 -10.71 8.10
C ALA A 409 8.45 -11.35 9.42
N ARG A 410 9.38 -11.65 10.31
CA ARG A 410 9.05 -12.22 11.63
C ARG A 410 8.10 -11.33 12.43
N ALA A 411 8.35 -10.04 12.47
CA ALA A 411 7.49 -9.08 13.13
C ALA A 411 6.08 -8.99 12.50
N ARG A 412 5.95 -9.20 11.18
CA ARG A 412 4.65 -9.27 10.51
C ARG A 412 3.93 -10.56 10.82
N HIS A 413 4.63 -11.69 10.87
CA HIS A 413 4.05 -13.00 11.19
C HIS A 413 3.46 -13.01 12.60
N GLU A 414 4.11 -12.43 13.60
CA GLU A 414 3.55 -12.27 14.95
C GLU A 414 2.19 -11.57 14.93
N GLN A 415 2.03 -10.55 14.10
CA GLN A 415 0.74 -9.87 13.93
C GLN A 415 -0.29 -10.77 13.23
N PHE A 416 0.12 -11.48 12.18
CA PHE A 416 -0.77 -12.40 11.47
C PHE A 416 -1.22 -13.58 12.35
N GLU A 417 -0.33 -14.13 13.17
CA GLU A 417 -0.66 -15.15 14.17
C GLU A 417 -1.69 -14.65 15.17
N TYR A 418 -1.56 -13.38 15.60
CA TYR A 418 -2.58 -12.77 16.46
C TYR A 418 -3.95 -12.67 15.75
N GLU A 419 -3.97 -12.40 14.46
CA GLU A 419 -5.20 -12.36 13.64
C GLU A 419 -5.73 -13.77 13.31
N GLY A 420 -5.00 -14.82 13.70
CA GLY A 420 -5.35 -16.23 13.54
C GLY A 420 -4.79 -16.90 12.29
N TYR A 421 -3.88 -16.24 11.55
CA TYR A 421 -3.21 -16.84 10.40
C TYR A 421 -1.94 -17.58 10.82
N THR A 422 -1.71 -18.73 10.18
CA THR A 422 -0.48 -19.49 10.34
C THR A 422 0.30 -19.50 9.04
N PHE A 423 1.57 -19.16 9.09
CA PHE A 423 2.46 -19.26 7.94
C PHE A 423 3.11 -20.63 7.84
N THR A 424 3.02 -21.22 6.65
CA THR A 424 3.87 -22.37 6.29
C THR A 424 5.13 -21.84 5.61
N THR A 425 6.31 -22.27 6.06
CA THR A 425 7.57 -21.88 5.44
C THR A 425 8.02 -22.91 4.44
N ARG A 426 8.48 -22.46 3.26
CA ARG A 426 9.07 -23.27 2.19
C ARG A 426 10.40 -22.67 1.77
N SER A 427 11.36 -23.53 1.45
CA SER A 427 12.58 -23.11 0.79
C SER A 427 12.36 -22.87 -0.70
N HIS A 428 13.25 -22.10 -1.33
CA HIS A 428 13.31 -21.94 -2.78
C HIS A 428 13.30 -23.29 -3.50
N ASP A 429 14.14 -24.23 -3.05
CA ASP A 429 14.28 -25.55 -3.69
C ASP A 429 13.02 -26.41 -3.55
N GLU A 430 12.28 -26.30 -2.43
CA GLU A 430 10.97 -26.95 -2.29
C GLU A 430 9.95 -26.39 -3.26
N VAL A 431 9.95 -25.07 -3.51
CA VAL A 431 9.06 -24.44 -4.50
C VAL A 431 9.43 -24.91 -5.90
N VAL A 432 10.71 -24.95 -6.26
CA VAL A 432 11.20 -25.48 -7.54
C VAL A 432 10.82 -26.96 -7.70
N ALA A 433 11.03 -27.78 -6.67
CA ALA A 433 10.68 -29.20 -6.70
C ALA A 433 9.17 -29.43 -6.76
N CYS A 434 8.37 -28.61 -6.09
CA CYS A 434 6.91 -28.67 -6.17
C CYS A 434 6.44 -28.30 -7.57
N ALA A 435 7.02 -27.29 -8.14
CA ALA A 435 6.81 -26.86 -9.51
C ALA A 435 7.10 -28.00 -10.52
N ALA A 436 8.19 -28.70 -10.35
CA ALA A 436 8.57 -29.83 -11.21
C ALA A 436 7.61 -31.03 -11.09
N ARG A 437 7.09 -31.31 -9.89
CA ARG A 437 6.18 -32.44 -9.63
C ARG A 437 4.74 -32.18 -10.06
N GLY A 438 4.31 -30.93 -10.04
CA GLY A 438 2.91 -30.56 -10.20
C GLY A 438 2.36 -30.65 -11.62
N GLY A 439 3.12 -31.13 -12.61
CA GLY A 439 2.68 -31.24 -14.02
C GLY A 439 2.44 -29.89 -14.71
N TRP A 440 2.30 -28.81 -13.98
CA TRP A 440 2.19 -27.45 -14.51
C TRP A 440 3.55 -26.90 -15.04
N LEU A 441 4.65 -27.55 -14.68
CA LEU A 441 5.92 -27.44 -15.41
C LEU A 441 5.96 -28.40 -16.62
N ALA A 442 5.23 -29.55 -16.60
CA ALA A 442 5.38 -30.57 -17.62
C ALA A 442 4.71 -30.23 -18.96
N ALA A 443 3.62 -29.50 -19.00
CA ALA A 443 2.95 -29.10 -20.25
C ALA A 443 3.70 -27.99 -21.01
N GLN A 444 4.58 -27.24 -20.35
CA GLN A 444 5.45 -26.21 -20.88
C GLN A 444 6.66 -26.04 -19.93
N ALA A 445 7.22 -27.18 -19.48
CA ALA A 445 8.40 -27.09 -18.66
C ALA A 445 9.43 -26.25 -19.44
N PRO A 446 9.93 -25.19 -18.84
CA PRO A 446 11.22 -24.79 -19.27
C PRO A 446 12.09 -26.02 -19.06
N HIS A 447 12.68 -26.56 -20.10
CA HIS A 447 13.82 -27.42 -19.96
C HIS A 447 14.70 -26.83 -18.86
N SER A 448 15.52 -27.65 -18.18
CA SER A 448 16.54 -27.18 -17.23
C SER A 448 17.28 -25.92 -17.75
N ASP A 449 17.34 -25.76 -19.06
CA ASP A 449 17.87 -24.63 -19.78
C ASP A 449 17.04 -23.34 -19.66
N GLN A 450 15.71 -23.39 -19.62
CA GLN A 450 14.89 -22.17 -19.40
C GLN A 450 14.89 -21.68 -17.95
N VAL A 451 15.10 -22.56 -16.95
CA VAL A 451 15.36 -22.13 -15.59
C VAL A 451 16.74 -21.47 -15.51
N LYS A 452 17.75 -22.04 -16.17
CA LYS A 452 19.03 -21.40 -16.36
C LYS A 452 18.92 -20.06 -17.08
N GLN A 453 18.13 -20.00 -18.14
CA GLN A 453 17.86 -18.78 -18.89
C GLN A 453 17.23 -17.69 -18.03
N LEU A 454 16.24 -18.04 -17.20
CA LEU A 454 15.65 -17.11 -16.26
C LEU A 454 16.63 -16.68 -15.17
N GLN A 455 17.48 -17.60 -14.69
CA GLN A 455 18.54 -17.26 -13.75
C GLN A 455 19.50 -16.24 -14.36
N LEU A 456 19.92 -16.47 -15.58
CA LEU A 456 20.85 -15.61 -16.29
C LEU A 456 20.20 -14.25 -16.69
N LEU A 457 18.92 -14.26 -17.08
CA LEU A 457 18.16 -13.02 -17.30
C LEU A 457 17.98 -12.24 -15.98
N ALA A 458 17.66 -12.92 -14.90
CA ALA A 458 17.54 -12.30 -13.58
C ALA A 458 18.89 -11.77 -13.09
N GLU A 459 19.99 -12.49 -13.34
CA GLU A 459 21.35 -12.03 -13.07
C GLU A 459 21.71 -10.80 -13.90
N ALA A 460 21.47 -10.81 -15.20
CA ALA A 460 21.74 -9.68 -16.08
C ALA A 460 20.94 -8.44 -15.69
N LEU A 461 19.64 -8.59 -15.44
CA LEU A 461 18.79 -7.51 -14.94
C LEU A 461 19.26 -6.96 -13.59
N SER A 462 19.77 -7.81 -12.74
CA SER A 462 20.31 -7.43 -11.44
C SER A 462 21.65 -6.73 -11.57
N TYR A 463 22.52 -7.16 -12.46
CA TYR A 463 23.79 -6.49 -12.75
C TYR A 463 23.59 -5.08 -13.30
N GLN A 464 22.66 -4.88 -14.23
CA GLN A 464 22.32 -3.56 -14.77
C GLN A 464 21.89 -2.55 -13.71
N HIS A 465 21.37 -3.05 -12.59
CA HIS A 465 20.80 -2.23 -11.53
C HIS A 465 21.62 -2.21 -10.23
N MET A 466 22.68 -3.04 -10.16
CA MET A 466 23.51 -3.15 -8.97
C MET A 466 24.59 -2.08 -8.83
N GLY A 467 24.51 -1.45 -7.76
CA GLY A 467 25.43 -0.96 -6.73
C GLY A 467 26.53 0.00 -7.17
N THR A 468 27.34 -0.24 -8.12
CA THR A 468 28.49 0.61 -8.47
C THR A 468 28.05 1.89 -9.19
N LEU A 469 27.12 1.80 -10.10
CA LEU A 469 26.61 2.97 -10.84
C LEU A 469 25.65 3.81 -9.99
N GLU A 470 24.84 3.17 -9.16
CA GLU A 470 23.94 3.87 -8.26
C GLU A 470 24.69 4.62 -7.14
N GLY A 471 25.74 4.01 -6.61
CA GLY A 471 26.63 4.66 -5.64
C GLY A 471 27.32 5.89 -6.22
N ALA A 472 27.87 5.77 -7.43
CA ALA A 472 28.54 6.87 -8.14
C ALA A 472 27.56 7.99 -8.52
N ALA A 473 26.39 7.66 -9.11
CA ALA A 473 25.35 8.64 -9.45
C ALA A 473 24.77 9.34 -8.21
N ASN A 474 24.57 8.63 -7.10
CA ASN A 474 24.13 9.21 -5.84
C ASN A 474 25.20 10.13 -5.22
N ALA A 475 26.48 9.75 -5.27
CA ALA A 475 27.58 10.57 -4.80
C ALA A 475 27.71 11.85 -5.63
N GLN A 476 27.62 11.75 -6.95
CA GLN A 476 27.67 12.90 -7.86
C GLN A 476 26.46 13.83 -7.67
N ALA A 477 25.25 13.30 -7.55
CA ALA A 477 24.06 14.10 -7.25
C ALA A 477 24.14 14.78 -5.88
N LYS A 478 24.71 14.11 -4.87
CA LYS A 478 24.92 14.67 -3.54
C LYS A 478 25.98 15.78 -3.56
N ALA A 479 27.06 15.61 -4.30
CA ALA A 479 28.11 16.61 -4.48
C ALA A 479 27.57 17.87 -5.21
N THR A 480 26.79 17.68 -6.28
CA THR A 480 26.17 18.76 -7.05
C THR A 480 25.19 19.59 -6.22
N LEU A 481 24.48 18.97 -5.28
CA LEU A 481 23.48 19.65 -4.44
C LEU A 481 24.05 20.27 -3.16
N ALA A 482 25.23 19.88 -2.73
CA ALA A 482 25.83 20.37 -1.48
C ALA A 482 26.01 21.92 -1.43
N PRO A 483 26.51 22.59 -2.47
CA PRO A 483 26.65 24.06 -2.48
C PRO A 483 25.31 24.78 -2.35
N HIS A 484 24.24 24.23 -3.01
CA HIS A 484 22.91 24.83 -2.95
C HIS A 484 22.24 24.69 -1.58
N ARG A 485 22.45 23.57 -0.89
CA ARG A 485 21.95 23.38 0.49
C ARG A 485 22.62 24.39 1.44
N SER A 486 23.91 24.64 1.25
CA SER A 486 24.64 25.63 2.02
C SER A 486 24.11 27.06 1.76
N ALA A 487 23.89 27.43 0.49
CA ALA A 487 23.34 28.73 0.12
C ALA A 487 21.93 28.97 0.70
N ILE A 488 21.06 27.98 0.68
CA ILE A 488 19.72 28.06 1.30
C ILE A 488 19.83 28.26 2.81
N ARG A 489 20.71 27.53 3.48
CA ARG A 489 20.93 27.63 4.93
C ARG A 489 21.42 29.04 5.28
N ASN A 490 22.40 29.58 4.54
CA ASN A 490 22.94 30.90 4.73
C ASN A 490 21.89 32.01 4.48
N ALA A 491 21.06 31.88 3.44
CA ALA A 491 19.96 32.81 3.19
C ALA A 491 18.91 32.82 4.31
N LYS A 492 18.57 31.63 4.85
CA LYS A 492 17.67 31.49 6.00
C LYS A 492 18.27 32.09 7.28
N ALA A 493 19.55 31.85 7.53
CA ALA A 493 20.26 32.43 8.68
C ALA A 493 20.31 33.98 8.61
N LYS A 494 20.61 34.55 7.43
CA LYS A 494 20.54 36.00 7.21
C LYS A 494 19.13 36.55 7.44
N ALA A 495 18.09 35.84 6.99
CA ALA A 495 16.71 36.25 7.26
C ALA A 495 16.36 36.25 8.75
N ALA A 496 16.86 35.27 9.51
CA ALA A 496 16.62 35.16 10.96
C ALA A 496 17.31 36.26 11.76
N GLY A 497 18.52 36.71 11.33
CA GLY A 497 19.29 37.76 12.00
C GLY A 497 18.89 39.20 11.61
N THR A 498 17.90 39.39 10.75
CA THR A 498 17.56 40.72 10.22
C THR A 498 16.32 41.30 10.88
N ALA A 499 16.47 42.43 11.60
CA ALA A 499 15.36 43.14 12.25
C ALA A 499 14.45 43.90 11.26
N ASN A 500 15.01 44.36 10.13
CA ASN A 500 14.27 45.13 9.11
C ASN A 500 13.37 44.21 8.27
N SER A 501 12.07 44.50 8.26
CA SER A 501 11.03 43.66 7.60
C SER A 501 11.21 43.55 6.08
N ILE A 502 11.71 44.56 5.41
CA ILE A 502 11.91 44.58 3.94
C ILE A 502 13.07 43.65 3.57
N PHE A 503 14.23 43.79 4.26
CA PHE A 503 15.38 42.92 4.02
C PHE A 503 15.11 41.47 4.42
N LYS A 504 14.35 41.24 5.49
CA LYS A 504 13.89 39.91 5.90
C LYS A 504 13.05 39.26 4.81
N LYS A 505 12.09 40.00 4.21
CA LYS A 505 11.27 39.50 3.07
C LYS A 505 12.18 39.15 1.88
N ARG A 506 13.15 39.98 1.54
CA ARG A 506 14.09 39.75 0.43
C ARG A 506 14.94 38.49 0.66
N HIS A 507 15.48 38.30 1.85
CA HIS A 507 16.26 37.10 2.19
C HIS A 507 15.40 35.83 2.18
N LEU A 508 14.15 35.89 2.64
CA LEU A 508 13.20 34.76 2.57
C LEU A 508 12.81 34.43 1.12
N GLN A 509 12.65 35.45 0.28
CA GLN A 509 12.39 35.26 -1.15
C GLN A 509 13.58 34.62 -1.84
N THR A 510 14.82 35.05 -1.55
CA THR A 510 16.03 34.39 -2.03
C THR A 510 16.10 32.92 -1.59
N ALA A 511 15.82 32.64 -0.33
CA ALA A 511 15.79 31.25 0.17
C ALA A 511 14.73 30.39 -0.54
N ARG A 512 13.55 30.95 -0.87
CA ARG A 512 12.49 30.25 -1.63
C ARG A 512 12.92 29.96 -3.07
N THR A 513 13.54 30.97 -3.74
CA THR A 513 14.05 30.80 -5.10
C THR A 513 15.13 29.72 -5.16
N LEU A 514 16.09 29.74 -4.24
CA LEU A 514 17.14 28.74 -4.12
C LEU A 514 16.58 27.36 -3.79
N SER A 515 15.52 27.29 -2.97
CA SER A 515 14.84 26.02 -2.66
C SER A 515 14.16 25.43 -3.88
N LYS A 516 13.49 26.26 -4.72
CA LYS A 516 12.90 25.84 -5.99
C LYS A 516 13.96 25.33 -6.97
N GLN A 517 15.02 26.12 -7.18
CA GLN A 517 16.15 25.72 -8.02
C GLN A 517 16.81 24.42 -7.56
N THR A 518 16.89 24.19 -6.23
CA THR A 518 17.41 22.94 -5.69
C THR A 518 16.47 21.77 -5.94
N ALA A 519 15.14 21.99 -5.90
CA ALA A 519 14.16 20.98 -6.24
C ALA A 519 14.22 20.60 -7.72
N ASP A 520 14.31 21.61 -8.60
CA ASP A 520 14.44 21.42 -10.06
C ASP A 520 15.74 20.65 -10.39
N ARG A 521 16.86 20.99 -9.74
CA ARG A 521 18.13 20.27 -9.92
C ARG A 521 18.11 18.85 -9.36
N LYS A 522 17.36 18.59 -8.29
CA LYS A 522 17.14 17.23 -7.80
C LYS A 522 16.35 16.39 -8.80
N ALA A 523 15.34 16.97 -9.42
CA ALA A 523 14.58 16.32 -10.48
C ALA A 523 15.51 15.98 -11.66
N SER A 524 16.25 16.97 -12.19
CA SER A 524 17.21 16.75 -13.28
C SER A 524 18.31 15.75 -12.93
N ALA A 525 18.86 15.78 -11.71
CA ALA A 525 19.87 14.80 -11.28
C ALA A 525 19.29 13.38 -11.16
N ARG A 526 18.02 13.25 -10.76
CA ARG A 526 17.32 11.98 -10.75
C ARG A 526 17.08 11.46 -12.16
N ASP A 527 16.64 12.34 -13.07
CA ASP A 527 16.40 11.98 -14.48
C ASP A 527 17.71 11.58 -15.17
N ALA A 528 18.81 12.32 -14.94
CA ALA A 528 20.13 11.95 -15.41
C ALA A 528 20.63 10.62 -14.83
N LYS A 529 20.34 10.33 -13.55
CA LYS A 529 20.64 9.03 -12.94
C LYS A 529 19.86 7.91 -13.61
N HIS A 530 18.57 8.10 -13.85
CA HIS A 530 17.74 7.10 -14.54
C HIS A 530 18.21 6.89 -15.98
N GLN A 531 18.64 7.95 -16.65
CA GLN A 531 19.21 7.84 -18.00
C GLN A 531 20.54 7.10 -17.99
N ALA A 532 21.47 7.45 -17.08
CA ALA A 532 22.75 6.76 -16.95
C ALA A 532 22.60 5.26 -16.62
N LEU A 533 21.56 4.89 -15.86
CA LEU A 533 21.24 3.48 -15.58
C LEU A 533 20.68 2.76 -16.83
N ARG A 534 19.96 3.47 -17.71
CA ARG A 534 19.48 2.90 -18.98
C ARG A 534 20.61 2.75 -20.00
N ASP A 535 21.52 3.73 -20.02
CA ASP A 535 22.60 3.81 -21.01
C ASP A 535 23.86 3.02 -20.59
N SER A 536 23.81 2.35 -19.43
CA SER A 536 24.94 1.56 -18.97
C SER A 536 25.01 0.23 -19.71
N PRO A 537 26.11 -0.06 -20.41
CA PRO A 537 26.26 -1.33 -21.08
C PRO A 537 26.25 -2.49 -20.08
N LEU A 538 25.65 -3.59 -20.48
CA LEU A 538 25.73 -4.84 -19.74
C LEU A 538 27.19 -5.28 -19.61
N PRO A 539 27.60 -5.90 -18.50
CA PRO A 539 28.90 -6.54 -18.42
C PRO A 539 29.08 -7.53 -19.57
N PRO A 540 30.27 -7.63 -20.18
CA PRO A 540 30.52 -8.54 -21.30
C PRO A 540 30.05 -9.97 -21.02
N GLU A 541 30.31 -10.47 -19.82
CA GLU A 541 29.91 -11.82 -19.39
C GLU A 541 28.37 -12.00 -19.41
N ALA A 542 27.61 -10.97 -19.02
CA ALA A 542 26.17 -11.01 -19.05
C ALA A 542 25.63 -10.93 -20.50
N THR A 543 26.31 -10.21 -21.37
CA THR A 543 25.97 -10.09 -22.79
C THR A 543 26.20 -11.42 -23.52
N ASP A 544 27.31 -12.09 -23.29
CA ASP A 544 27.62 -13.39 -23.88
C ASP A 544 26.64 -14.47 -23.44
N VAL A 545 26.28 -14.44 -22.18
CA VAL A 545 25.28 -15.33 -21.61
C VAL A 545 23.92 -15.08 -22.26
N LEU A 546 23.47 -13.82 -22.39
CA LEU A 546 22.19 -13.46 -23.02
C LEU A 546 22.15 -13.82 -24.51
N ARG A 547 23.28 -13.75 -25.23
CA ARG A 547 23.40 -14.21 -26.62
C ARG A 547 23.32 -15.72 -26.76
N GLY A 548 23.84 -16.48 -25.83
CA GLY A 548 23.73 -17.93 -25.79
C GLY A 548 22.32 -18.43 -25.45
N LEU A 549 21.42 -17.53 -25.06
CA LEU A 549 20.04 -17.81 -24.74
C LEU A 549 19.18 -17.44 -25.96
N ASP A 550 18.55 -18.40 -26.56
CA ASP A 550 17.58 -18.20 -27.67
C ASP A 550 16.27 -17.53 -27.09
N LEU A 551 16.44 -16.35 -26.46
CA LEU A 551 15.34 -15.59 -25.87
C LEU A 551 14.71 -14.72 -26.96
N PRO A 552 13.36 -14.62 -26.99
CA PRO A 552 12.70 -13.70 -27.90
C PRO A 552 13.20 -12.26 -27.67
N VAL A 553 13.69 -11.62 -28.73
CA VAL A 553 14.19 -10.23 -28.70
C VAL A 553 13.19 -9.27 -28.07
N GLU A 554 11.89 -9.51 -28.28
CA GLU A 554 10.80 -8.76 -27.65
C GLU A 554 10.78 -8.85 -26.11
N LEU A 555 11.25 -9.95 -25.54
CA LEU A 555 11.34 -10.13 -24.08
C LEU A 555 12.49 -9.29 -23.51
N LEU A 556 13.61 -9.25 -24.22
CA LEU A 556 14.79 -8.46 -23.87
C LEU A 556 14.50 -6.95 -24.00
N GLN A 557 13.89 -6.54 -25.11
CA GLN A 557 13.49 -5.15 -25.34
C GLN A 557 12.48 -4.64 -24.29
N ARG A 558 11.51 -5.47 -23.90
CA ARG A 558 10.55 -5.14 -22.84
C ARG A 558 11.20 -5.04 -21.46
N ALA A 559 12.26 -5.79 -21.23
CA ALA A 559 13.08 -5.69 -20.04
C ALA A 559 14.01 -4.47 -20.05
N GLY A 560 14.05 -3.72 -21.17
CA GLY A 560 14.95 -2.59 -21.36
C GLY A 560 16.41 -3.01 -21.60
N ILE A 561 16.61 -4.25 -22.08
CA ILE A 561 17.92 -4.80 -22.41
C ILE A 561 18.09 -4.68 -23.92
N GLU A 562 18.95 -3.77 -24.35
CA GLU A 562 19.42 -3.69 -25.72
C GLU A 562 20.68 -4.56 -25.85
N LEU A 563 20.60 -5.61 -26.65
CA LEU A 563 21.79 -6.36 -27.04
C LEU A 563 22.49 -5.57 -28.14
N PRO A 564 23.79 -5.27 -28.04
CA PRO A 564 24.54 -4.67 -29.13
C PRO A 564 24.46 -5.57 -30.39
N ASP A 565 24.29 -4.93 -31.57
CA ASP A 565 24.19 -5.64 -32.84
C ASP A 565 25.42 -6.53 -33.06
N ALA A 566 25.17 -7.76 -33.52
CA ALA A 566 26.22 -8.75 -33.74
C ALA A 566 27.29 -8.29 -34.76
N GLN A 567 27.01 -7.23 -35.53
CA GLN A 567 27.93 -6.68 -36.53
C GLN A 567 29.01 -5.72 -35.98
N GLU A 568 28.82 -5.16 -34.78
CA GLU A 568 29.80 -4.23 -34.19
C GLU A 568 30.99 -4.93 -33.50
N MET A 569 30.86 -6.22 -33.15
CA MET A 569 31.90 -6.94 -32.41
C MET A 569 32.89 -7.73 -33.30
N GLU A 570 32.57 -8.00 -34.57
CA GLU A 570 33.54 -8.61 -35.50
C GLU A 570 34.69 -7.66 -35.87
N HIS A 571 34.59 -6.37 -35.54
CA HIS A 571 35.64 -5.39 -35.83
C HIS A 571 36.65 -5.16 -34.68
N GLU A 572 36.38 -5.59 -33.45
CA GLU A 572 37.32 -5.44 -32.31
C GLU A 572 38.31 -6.60 -32.19
N ASP A 573 37.99 -7.80 -32.75
CA ASP A 573 38.91 -8.95 -32.72
C ASP A 573 39.90 -8.97 -33.91
N SER A 574 39.87 -7.96 -34.78
CA SER A 574 40.76 -7.85 -35.95
C SER A 574 41.72 -6.65 -35.91
N SER A 575 41.93 -6.04 -34.75
CA SER A 575 42.91 -4.97 -34.56
C SER A 575 44.00 -5.31 -33.55
#